data_efbaba466b1608ea75f38ca5f8c2a79a
#
_entry.id   efbaba466b1608ea75f38ca5f8c2a79a
#
_cell.length_a   1.000
_cell.length_b   1.000
_cell.length_c   1.000
_cell.angle_alpha   90.00
_cell.angle_beta   90.00
_cell.angle_gamma   90.00
#
_symmetry.space_group_name_H-M   'P 1'
#
loop_
_entity.id
_entity.type
_entity.pdbx_description
1 polymer ?
#
loop_
_entity_poly.entity_id
_entity_poly.type
_entity_poly.pdbx_seq_one_letter_code
_entity_poly.pdbx_strand_id
1 'polypeptide(L)'
;MHDQAQMAYWQKDSKIGAIQSYNSNLPSVMDFTLHDAIGGGVFNESKANWDKGIIKVYENFTNDFLYPNTNNILVFAENHDTNRFNQIYQGDFKKYQMAMSLVATVRGIPQLYYGSEIGMKGDKNVGDGDIRRDFPGGWKGDSNNAFSNEGRTKEQQQFFDFTAKLFNWRKEKSVIHTGKTTHYIPENNVYTYFRYNDSESVMVIINNSDEKQEVAVSRFKENTQHYSTGKDVISGQTINIKNNISIEAKSALILELK
;
A
#
# COMPACT_ATOMS: atom_id res chain seq x y z
N MET A 1 8.18 -9.86 -14.43
CA MET A 1 7.84 -8.50 -13.98
C MET A 1 6.92 -7.89 -15.02
N HIS A 2 5.79 -7.35 -14.60
CA HIS A 2 4.86 -6.69 -15.51
C HIS A 2 5.42 -5.34 -15.98
N ASP A 3 5.00 -4.88 -17.15
CA ASP A 3 5.42 -3.62 -17.74
C ASP A 3 4.32 -2.57 -17.60
N GLN A 4 4.64 -1.40 -17.04
CA GLN A 4 3.65 -0.34 -16.81
C GLN A 4 3.07 0.21 -18.11
N ALA A 5 3.85 0.31 -19.17
CA ALA A 5 3.33 0.77 -20.46
C ALA A 5 2.31 -0.22 -21.02
N GLN A 6 2.51 -1.53 -20.84
CA GLN A 6 1.53 -2.55 -21.20
C GLN A 6 0.25 -2.42 -20.36
N MET A 7 0.36 -2.19 -19.07
CA MET A 7 -0.83 -1.99 -18.22
C MET A 7 -1.58 -0.72 -18.62
N ALA A 8 -0.87 0.39 -18.81
CA ALA A 8 -1.45 1.66 -19.23
C ALA A 8 -2.12 1.59 -20.62
N TYR A 9 -1.57 0.79 -21.54
CA TYR A 9 -2.15 0.57 -22.87
C TYR A 9 -3.60 0.07 -22.80
N TRP A 10 -3.92 -0.77 -21.83
CA TRP A 10 -5.26 -1.34 -21.68
C TRP A 10 -6.26 -0.42 -20.98
N GLN A 11 -5.84 0.70 -20.42
CA GLN A 11 -6.79 1.66 -19.87
C GLN A 11 -7.46 2.48 -20.98
N LYS A 12 -8.75 2.78 -20.81
CA LYS A 12 -9.51 3.63 -21.70
C LYS A 12 -8.79 4.96 -21.97
N ASP A 13 -8.81 5.41 -23.22
CA ASP A 13 -8.17 6.64 -23.69
C ASP A 13 -6.63 6.65 -23.55
N SER A 14 -6.02 5.47 -23.54
CA SER A 14 -4.55 5.34 -23.51
C SER A 14 -3.91 6.02 -24.73
N LYS A 15 -2.84 6.76 -24.46
CA LYS A 15 -1.98 7.37 -25.48
C LYS A 15 -0.74 6.52 -25.80
N ILE A 16 -0.60 5.38 -25.12
CA ILE A 16 0.52 4.45 -25.28
C ILE A 16 0.21 3.45 -26.38
N GLY A 17 1.06 3.34 -27.33
CA GLY A 17 1.21 2.18 -28.23
C GLY A 17 0.35 2.24 -29.37
N ALA A 18 -0.13 2.89 -30.07
CA ALA A 18 -0.01 2.40 -31.30
C ALA A 18 -1.01 2.19 -32.36
N ILE A 19 -2.16 1.83 -32.06
CA ILE A 19 -3.20 1.71 -33.08
C ILE A 19 -4.13 2.90 -32.87
N GLN A 20 -4.03 3.89 -33.75
CA GLN A 20 -4.79 5.15 -33.62
C GLN A 20 -6.30 4.99 -33.44
N SER A 21 -6.87 3.91 -33.96
CA SER A 21 -8.30 3.65 -33.88
C SER A 21 -8.72 2.75 -32.73
N TYR A 22 -7.74 2.23 -31.94
CA TYR A 22 -8.05 1.31 -30.87
C TYR A 22 -8.28 2.06 -29.55
N ASN A 23 -9.37 1.72 -28.90
CA ASN A 23 -9.67 2.08 -27.52
C ASN A 23 -10.25 0.84 -26.83
N SER A 24 -9.65 0.38 -25.76
CA SER A 24 -10.12 -0.78 -25.01
C SER A 24 -11.49 -0.54 -24.37
N ASN A 25 -11.83 0.71 -24.12
CA ASN A 25 -12.99 1.13 -23.33
C ASN A 25 -12.99 0.60 -21.88
N LEU A 26 -11.89 0.06 -21.38
CA LEU A 26 -11.74 -0.37 -19.99
C LEU A 26 -11.46 0.85 -19.10
N PRO A 27 -12.37 1.29 -18.25
CA PRO A 27 -12.13 2.47 -17.40
C PRO A 27 -11.06 2.22 -16.36
N SER A 28 -10.88 0.96 -15.93
CA SER A 28 -9.93 0.56 -14.91
C SER A 28 -9.07 -0.61 -15.39
N VAL A 29 -7.82 -0.61 -14.96
CA VAL A 29 -6.85 -1.70 -15.15
C VAL A 29 -6.24 -2.07 -13.82
N MET A 30 -5.71 -3.30 -13.70
CA MET A 30 -5.05 -3.79 -12.50
C MET A 30 -3.57 -3.40 -12.48
N ASP A 31 -3.10 -2.87 -11.37
CA ASP A 31 -1.70 -2.46 -11.19
C ASP A 31 -0.82 -3.65 -10.77
N PHE A 32 -0.60 -4.58 -11.69
CA PHE A 32 0.32 -5.69 -11.45
C PHE A 32 1.76 -5.22 -11.24
N THR A 33 2.13 -4.05 -11.76
CA THR A 33 3.49 -3.53 -11.58
C THR A 33 3.74 -3.06 -10.15
N LEU A 34 2.75 -2.43 -9.52
CA LEU A 34 2.83 -2.12 -8.09
C LEU A 34 2.76 -3.40 -7.24
N HIS A 35 1.90 -4.35 -7.62
CA HIS A 35 1.88 -5.67 -6.98
C HIS A 35 3.26 -6.35 -7.06
N ASP A 36 3.93 -6.35 -8.21
CA ASP A 36 5.28 -6.91 -8.36
C ASP A 36 6.28 -6.23 -7.41
N ALA A 37 6.20 -4.91 -7.24
CA ALA A 37 7.05 -4.19 -6.30
C ALA A 37 6.77 -4.61 -4.85
N ILE A 38 5.50 -4.66 -4.42
CA ILE A 38 5.09 -4.99 -3.05
C ILE A 38 5.25 -6.49 -2.77
N GLY A 39 4.73 -7.34 -3.65
CA GLY A 39 4.72 -8.80 -3.53
C GLY A 39 6.04 -9.45 -3.94
N GLY A 40 6.94 -8.74 -4.60
CA GLY A 40 8.25 -9.22 -5.05
C GLY A 40 9.31 -9.33 -3.96
N GLY A 41 8.94 -9.20 -2.68
CA GLY A 41 9.89 -9.35 -1.57
C GLY A 41 10.55 -8.04 -1.12
N VAL A 42 10.08 -6.88 -1.57
CA VAL A 42 10.69 -5.57 -1.27
C VAL A 42 10.88 -5.33 0.23
N PHE A 43 9.96 -5.80 1.08
CA PHE A 43 10.06 -5.63 2.53
C PHE A 43 11.06 -6.60 3.20
N ASN A 44 11.62 -7.55 2.46
CA ASN A 44 12.77 -8.37 2.90
C ASN A 44 14.11 -7.72 2.54
N GLU A 45 14.11 -6.67 1.71
CA GLU A 45 15.29 -5.96 1.26
C GLU A 45 15.59 -4.77 2.18
N SER A 46 16.24 -5.03 3.31
CA SER A 46 16.52 -4.03 4.36
C SER A 46 17.51 -2.95 3.94
N LYS A 47 18.34 -3.22 2.94
CA LYS A 47 19.30 -2.27 2.40
C LYS A 47 18.87 -1.83 1.01
N ALA A 48 18.76 -0.52 0.81
CA ALA A 48 18.46 0.06 -0.48
C ALA A 48 19.72 0.18 -1.34
N ASN A 49 19.54 -0.02 -2.63
CA ASN A 49 20.44 0.39 -3.68
C ASN A 49 19.60 0.72 -4.93
N TRP A 50 20.20 0.80 -6.13
CA TRP A 50 19.49 1.16 -7.37
C TRP A 50 18.31 0.25 -7.73
N ASP A 51 18.33 -1.01 -7.32
CA ASP A 51 17.38 -2.04 -7.72
C ASP A 51 16.76 -2.79 -6.52
N LYS A 52 17.03 -2.36 -5.29
CA LYS A 52 16.59 -3.04 -4.07
C LYS A 52 15.95 -2.10 -3.06
N GLY A 53 15.06 -2.66 -2.26
CA GLY A 53 14.37 -1.93 -1.23
C GLY A 53 13.21 -1.11 -1.77
N ILE A 54 12.78 -0.13 -0.98
CA ILE A 54 11.57 0.66 -1.24
C ILE A 54 11.65 1.53 -2.50
N ILE A 55 12.84 1.66 -3.11
CA ILE A 55 13.03 2.35 -4.39
C ILE A 55 12.13 1.74 -5.50
N LYS A 56 11.87 0.45 -5.46
CA LYS A 56 10.99 -0.23 -6.42
C LYS A 56 9.55 0.32 -6.41
N VAL A 57 9.07 0.69 -5.23
CA VAL A 57 7.76 1.33 -5.08
C VAL A 57 7.80 2.76 -5.61
N TYR A 58 8.86 3.51 -5.28
CA TYR A 58 9.06 4.86 -5.79
C TYR A 58 9.10 4.88 -7.32
N GLU A 59 9.85 4.00 -7.96
CA GLU A 59 9.97 3.91 -9.41
C GLU A 59 8.64 3.58 -10.09
N ASN A 60 7.80 2.76 -9.46
CA ASN A 60 6.46 2.51 -9.97
C ASN A 60 5.67 3.81 -10.11
N PHE A 61 5.70 4.70 -9.11
CA PHE A 61 4.94 5.96 -9.16
C PHE A 61 5.58 7.02 -10.08
N THR A 62 6.88 6.97 -10.35
CA THR A 62 7.51 7.89 -11.33
C THR A 62 6.93 7.72 -12.73
N ASN A 63 6.35 6.57 -13.03
CA ASN A 63 5.75 6.24 -14.32
C ASN A 63 4.23 6.44 -14.36
N ASP A 64 3.63 7.06 -13.36
CA ASP A 64 2.17 7.31 -13.32
C ASP A 64 1.68 8.16 -14.50
N PHE A 65 2.55 8.95 -15.13
CA PHE A 65 2.24 9.73 -16.34
C PHE A 65 1.83 8.88 -17.56
N LEU A 66 2.14 7.59 -17.55
CA LEU A 66 1.76 6.64 -18.59
C LEU A 66 0.24 6.38 -18.60
N TYR A 67 -0.41 6.47 -17.43
CA TYR A 67 -1.82 6.17 -17.28
C TYR A 67 -2.70 7.37 -17.62
N PRO A 68 -3.74 7.21 -18.44
CA PRO A 68 -4.74 8.25 -18.66
C PRO A 68 -5.44 8.73 -17.39
N ASN A 69 -5.70 7.82 -16.46
CA ASN A 69 -6.34 8.13 -15.18
C ASN A 69 -5.85 7.22 -14.07
N THR A 70 -4.95 7.74 -13.25
CA THR A 70 -4.36 7.01 -12.12
C THR A 70 -5.36 6.71 -11.00
N ASN A 71 -6.45 7.48 -10.87
CA ASN A 71 -7.47 7.21 -9.85
C ASN A 71 -8.33 5.98 -10.19
N ASN A 72 -8.31 5.52 -11.44
CA ASN A 72 -9.02 4.33 -11.88
C ASN A 72 -8.11 3.10 -12.04
N ILE A 73 -6.96 3.07 -11.40
CA ILE A 73 -6.11 1.89 -11.38
C ILE A 73 -6.44 1.06 -10.14
N LEU A 74 -6.67 -0.25 -10.31
CA LEU A 74 -6.92 -1.15 -9.20
C LEU A 74 -5.60 -1.56 -8.56
N VAL A 75 -5.38 -1.16 -7.30
CA VAL A 75 -4.13 -1.39 -6.55
C VAL A 75 -4.31 -2.48 -5.49
N PHE A 76 -3.34 -3.40 -5.38
CA PHE A 76 -3.43 -4.55 -4.50
C PHE A 76 -2.04 -5.09 -4.11
N ALA A 77 -1.96 -5.74 -2.96
CA ALA A 77 -0.77 -6.46 -2.52
C ALA A 77 -0.82 -7.95 -2.90
N GLU A 78 -2.02 -8.50 -3.01
CA GLU A 78 -2.29 -9.88 -3.40
C GLU A 78 -3.67 -9.99 -4.07
N ASN A 79 -3.88 -11.06 -4.84
CA ASN A 79 -5.18 -11.43 -5.39
C ASN A 79 -5.30 -12.96 -5.54
N HIS A 80 -6.36 -13.42 -6.18
CA HIS A 80 -6.64 -14.85 -6.40
C HIS A 80 -5.69 -15.57 -7.36
N ASP A 81 -4.80 -14.87 -8.03
CA ASP A 81 -3.82 -15.41 -8.99
C ASP A 81 -2.37 -15.31 -8.51
N THR A 82 -2.16 -14.68 -7.35
CA THR A 82 -0.82 -14.45 -6.78
C THR A 82 -0.63 -15.23 -5.49
N ASN A 83 0.63 -15.32 -5.03
CA ASN A 83 0.88 -15.74 -3.66
C ASN A 83 0.14 -14.83 -2.67
N ARG A 84 -0.36 -15.41 -1.58
CA ARG A 84 -0.82 -14.60 -0.46
C ARG A 84 0.34 -13.77 0.09
N PHE A 85 0.08 -12.50 0.41
CA PHE A 85 1.09 -11.59 0.97
C PHE A 85 1.76 -12.20 2.22
N ASN A 86 0.96 -12.76 3.11
CA ASN A 86 1.45 -13.37 4.34
C ASN A 86 2.21 -14.69 4.11
N GLN A 87 2.11 -15.31 2.95
CA GLN A 87 2.99 -16.41 2.54
C GLN A 87 4.39 -15.88 2.20
N ILE A 88 4.48 -14.80 1.42
CA ILE A 88 5.74 -14.19 0.99
C ILE A 88 6.55 -13.67 2.18
N TYR A 89 5.87 -13.07 3.14
CA TYR A 89 6.48 -12.42 4.30
C TYR A 89 6.29 -13.21 5.61
N GLN A 90 5.86 -14.47 5.52
CA GLN A 90 5.76 -15.43 6.62
C GLN A 90 4.90 -14.94 7.80
N GLY A 91 3.89 -14.12 7.54
CA GLY A 91 3.00 -13.57 8.55
C GLY A 91 3.61 -12.43 9.36
N ASP A 92 4.68 -11.81 8.89
CA ASP A 92 5.27 -10.64 9.55
C ASP A 92 4.29 -9.46 9.52
N PHE A 93 3.72 -9.15 10.67
CA PHE A 93 2.71 -8.11 10.81
C PHE A 93 3.23 -6.71 10.47
N LYS A 94 4.48 -6.38 10.76
CA LYS A 94 5.07 -5.07 10.40
C LYS A 94 5.15 -4.89 8.90
N LYS A 95 5.52 -5.93 8.16
CA LYS A 95 5.54 -5.90 6.69
C LYS A 95 4.14 -5.78 6.11
N TYR A 96 3.17 -6.48 6.70
CA TYR A 96 1.76 -6.31 6.36
C TYR A 96 1.28 -4.87 6.58
N GLN A 97 1.62 -4.26 7.72
CA GLN A 97 1.29 -2.86 7.98
C GLN A 97 1.85 -1.91 6.92
N MET A 98 3.11 -2.08 6.52
CA MET A 98 3.72 -1.27 5.45
C MET A 98 2.99 -1.44 4.12
N ALA A 99 2.69 -2.67 3.71
CA ALA A 99 1.99 -2.95 2.45
C ALA A 99 0.57 -2.38 2.44
N MET A 100 -0.20 -2.61 3.50
CA MET A 100 -1.57 -2.11 3.58
C MET A 100 -1.62 -0.59 3.70
N SER A 101 -0.62 0.03 4.35
CA SER A 101 -0.48 1.49 4.37
C SER A 101 -0.26 2.05 2.96
N LEU A 102 0.56 1.40 2.13
CA LEU A 102 0.70 1.75 0.71
C LEU A 102 -0.63 1.58 -0.02
N VAL A 103 -1.23 0.38 -0.01
CA VAL A 103 -2.47 0.07 -0.73
C VAL A 103 -3.61 1.03 -0.34
N ALA A 104 -3.68 1.41 0.94
CA ALA A 104 -4.73 2.31 1.43
C ALA A 104 -4.50 3.78 1.09
N THR A 105 -3.27 4.23 0.83
CA THR A 105 -2.98 5.67 0.73
C THR A 105 -2.48 6.14 -0.64
N VAL A 106 -2.03 5.22 -1.49
CA VAL A 106 -1.63 5.57 -2.86
C VAL A 106 -2.85 5.92 -3.73
N ARG A 107 -2.59 6.43 -4.93
CA ARG A 107 -3.61 6.67 -5.96
C ARG A 107 -4.27 5.35 -6.36
N GLY A 108 -5.51 5.42 -6.85
CA GLY A 108 -6.24 4.28 -7.36
C GLY A 108 -7.27 3.69 -6.40
N ILE A 109 -7.84 2.58 -6.81
CA ILE A 109 -8.90 1.85 -6.12
C ILE A 109 -8.27 0.66 -5.40
N PRO A 110 -8.26 0.63 -4.06
CA PRO A 110 -7.68 -0.49 -3.33
C PRO A 110 -8.53 -1.75 -3.48
N GLN A 111 -7.88 -2.85 -3.81
CA GLN A 111 -8.45 -4.19 -3.75
C GLN A 111 -7.87 -4.93 -2.54
N LEU A 112 -8.73 -5.33 -1.64
CA LEU A 112 -8.39 -6.21 -0.53
C LEU A 112 -8.92 -7.61 -0.85
N TYR A 113 -8.01 -8.57 -1.00
CA TYR A 113 -8.40 -9.96 -1.23
C TYR A 113 -8.88 -10.57 0.10
N TYR A 114 -10.01 -11.32 0.06
CA TYR A 114 -10.59 -11.88 1.29
C TYR A 114 -9.55 -12.70 2.07
N GLY A 115 -9.58 -12.59 3.38
CA GLY A 115 -8.64 -13.26 4.27
C GLY A 115 -7.30 -12.52 4.46
N SER A 116 -6.99 -11.49 3.66
CA SER A 116 -5.85 -10.62 3.93
C SER A 116 -5.97 -9.97 5.29
N GLU A 117 -7.20 -9.54 5.62
CA GLU A 117 -7.55 -8.86 6.88
C GLU A 117 -7.40 -9.73 8.13
N ILE A 118 -7.23 -11.03 7.97
CA ILE A 118 -6.94 -11.97 9.07
C ILE A 118 -5.61 -12.70 8.92
N GLY A 119 -4.78 -12.25 7.98
CA GLY A 119 -3.43 -12.79 7.79
C GLY A 119 -3.37 -14.17 7.12
N MET A 120 -4.35 -14.55 6.29
CA MET A 120 -4.33 -15.84 5.59
C MET A 120 -3.08 -16.01 4.74
N LYS A 121 -2.54 -17.23 4.75
CA LYS A 121 -1.41 -17.67 3.93
C LYS A 121 -1.87 -18.56 2.79
N GLY A 122 -1.10 -18.66 1.73
CA GLY A 122 -1.32 -19.55 0.61
C GLY A 122 -0.23 -19.42 -0.43
N ASP A 123 0.26 -20.54 -0.92
CA ASP A 123 1.38 -20.63 -1.86
C ASP A 123 0.88 -21.02 -3.26
N LYS A 124 1.09 -20.14 -4.23
CA LYS A 124 0.75 -20.39 -5.63
C LYS A 124 1.47 -21.60 -6.22
N ASN A 125 2.67 -21.92 -5.72
CA ASN A 125 3.42 -23.09 -6.19
C ASN A 125 2.75 -24.42 -5.78
N VAL A 126 1.95 -24.41 -4.70
CA VAL A 126 1.12 -25.56 -4.30
C VAL A 126 -0.11 -25.68 -5.21
N GLY A 127 -0.62 -24.55 -5.68
CA GLY A 127 -1.73 -24.48 -6.63
C GLY A 127 -2.79 -23.44 -6.25
N ASP A 128 -3.75 -23.26 -7.16
CA ASP A 128 -4.81 -22.27 -6.99
C ASP A 128 -5.70 -22.53 -5.76
N GLY A 129 -5.93 -23.79 -5.42
CA GLY A 129 -6.68 -24.18 -4.23
C GLY A 129 -6.04 -23.70 -2.94
N ASP A 130 -4.70 -23.62 -2.89
CA ASP A 130 -3.98 -23.17 -1.70
C ASP A 130 -4.11 -21.66 -1.44
N ILE A 131 -4.08 -20.86 -2.49
CA ILE A 131 -4.26 -19.41 -2.40
C ILE A 131 -5.73 -18.99 -2.30
N ARG A 132 -6.67 -19.92 -2.58
CA ARG A 132 -8.13 -19.69 -2.59
C ARG A 132 -8.86 -20.52 -1.54
N ARG A 133 -8.18 -20.84 -0.42
CA ARG A 133 -8.78 -21.59 0.70
C ARG A 133 -10.00 -20.87 1.25
N ASP A 134 -10.94 -21.63 1.78
CA ASP A 134 -12.12 -21.10 2.46
C ASP A 134 -11.75 -20.16 3.62
N PHE A 135 -12.56 -19.15 3.83
CA PHE A 135 -12.42 -18.27 4.99
C PHE A 135 -12.84 -19.05 6.25
N PRO A 136 -12.03 -19.05 7.32
CA PRO A 136 -12.31 -19.83 8.52
C PRO A 136 -13.64 -19.44 9.18
N GLY A 137 -14.51 -20.42 9.40
CA GLY A 137 -15.82 -20.22 10.02
C GLY A 137 -17.00 -20.24 9.04
N GLY A 138 -16.73 -20.45 7.73
CA GLY A 138 -17.79 -20.56 6.71
C GLY A 138 -18.48 -21.92 6.66
N TRP A 139 -17.85 -22.96 7.22
CA TRP A 139 -18.34 -24.34 7.11
C TRP A 139 -18.49 -25.05 8.44
N LYS A 140 -19.43 -26.01 8.46
CA LYS A 140 -19.60 -26.89 9.62
C LYS A 140 -18.34 -27.75 9.80
N GLY A 141 -17.69 -27.61 10.94
CA GLY A 141 -16.46 -28.35 11.27
C GLY A 141 -15.18 -27.50 11.20
N ASP A 142 -15.29 -26.24 10.83
CA ASP A 142 -14.15 -25.32 10.95
C ASP A 142 -13.71 -25.21 12.40
N SER A 143 -12.39 -25.19 12.60
CA SER A 143 -11.79 -25.16 13.95
C SER A 143 -12.01 -23.84 14.69
N ASN A 144 -12.23 -22.76 13.94
CA ASN A 144 -12.53 -21.43 14.48
C ASN A 144 -13.43 -20.66 13.52
N ASN A 145 -14.06 -19.59 14.02
CA ASN A 145 -14.90 -18.71 13.22
C ASN A 145 -14.31 -17.30 13.19
N ALA A 146 -13.54 -17.01 12.14
CA ALA A 146 -12.88 -15.71 12.00
C ALA A 146 -13.83 -14.56 11.60
N PHE A 147 -15.12 -14.85 11.32
CA PHE A 147 -16.13 -13.81 11.13
C PHE A 147 -16.49 -13.10 12.45
N SER A 148 -16.31 -13.74 13.59
CA SER A 148 -16.60 -13.14 14.89
C SER A 148 -15.33 -12.81 15.68
N ASN A 149 -15.42 -11.82 16.58
CA ASN A 149 -14.33 -11.45 17.48
C ASN A 149 -13.85 -12.63 18.34
N GLU A 150 -14.81 -13.37 18.89
CA GLU A 150 -14.55 -14.47 19.81
C GLU A 150 -13.91 -15.66 19.11
N GLY A 151 -14.12 -15.78 17.80
CA GLY A 151 -13.59 -16.87 17.00
C GLY A 151 -12.25 -16.59 16.34
N ARG A 152 -11.82 -15.32 16.29
CA ARG A 152 -10.48 -14.98 15.78
C ARG A 152 -9.39 -15.34 16.79
N THR A 153 -8.28 -15.88 16.30
CA THR A 153 -7.06 -15.97 17.11
C THR A 153 -6.53 -14.57 17.42
N LYS A 154 -5.63 -14.45 18.39
CA LYS A 154 -4.99 -13.15 18.71
C LYS A 154 -4.26 -12.55 17.50
N GLU A 155 -3.60 -13.39 16.72
CA GLU A 155 -2.92 -12.97 15.49
C GLU A 155 -3.94 -12.47 14.46
N GLN A 156 -4.97 -13.25 14.15
CA GLN A 156 -6.03 -12.84 13.23
C GLN A 156 -6.69 -11.53 13.66
N GLN A 157 -6.94 -11.36 14.98
CA GLN A 157 -7.52 -10.13 15.51
C GLN A 157 -6.61 -8.91 15.29
N GLN A 158 -5.29 -9.08 15.47
CA GLN A 158 -4.32 -8.01 15.24
C GLN A 158 -4.33 -7.51 13.79
N PHE A 159 -4.36 -8.43 12.82
CA PHE A 159 -4.48 -8.09 11.39
C PHE A 159 -5.81 -7.40 11.12
N PHE A 160 -6.90 -7.93 11.66
CA PHE A 160 -8.24 -7.42 11.45
C PHE A 160 -8.39 -5.99 11.98
N ASP A 161 -8.00 -5.73 13.22
CA ASP A 161 -8.13 -4.42 13.87
C ASP A 161 -7.36 -3.34 13.11
N PHE A 162 -6.13 -3.65 12.69
CA PHE A 162 -5.33 -2.73 11.90
C PHE A 162 -6.00 -2.44 10.56
N THR A 163 -6.41 -3.47 9.84
CA THR A 163 -7.02 -3.35 8.51
C THR A 163 -8.33 -2.58 8.58
N ALA A 164 -9.20 -2.94 9.52
CA ALA A 164 -10.47 -2.26 9.73
C ALA A 164 -10.27 -0.77 10.05
N LYS A 165 -9.34 -0.44 10.96
CA LYS A 165 -9.04 0.95 11.32
C LYS A 165 -8.55 1.75 10.11
N LEU A 166 -7.59 1.22 9.37
CA LEU A 166 -6.98 1.89 8.24
C LEU A 166 -7.99 2.13 7.09
N PHE A 167 -8.75 1.11 6.71
CA PHE A 167 -9.66 1.22 5.57
C PHE A 167 -10.95 1.96 5.92
N ASN A 168 -11.43 1.92 7.18
CA ASN A 168 -12.52 2.78 7.62
C ASN A 168 -12.11 4.26 7.62
N TRP A 169 -10.89 4.58 8.07
CA TRP A 169 -10.34 5.93 7.93
C TRP A 169 -10.28 6.35 6.45
N ARG A 170 -9.72 5.50 5.58
CA ARG A 170 -9.62 5.79 4.14
C ARG A 170 -10.97 6.11 3.52
N LYS A 171 -12.00 5.37 3.87
CA LYS A 171 -13.36 5.52 3.34
C LYS A 171 -13.88 6.96 3.48
N GLU A 172 -13.50 7.65 4.53
CA GLU A 172 -13.96 9.02 4.82
C GLU A 172 -13.00 10.11 4.27
N LYS A 173 -11.93 9.73 3.52
CA LYS A 173 -10.86 10.65 3.11
C LYS A 173 -10.86 10.92 1.61
N SER A 174 -11.52 12.01 1.21
CA SER A 174 -11.55 12.45 -0.19
C SER A 174 -10.16 12.73 -0.75
N VAL A 175 -9.25 13.27 0.07
CA VAL A 175 -7.84 13.54 -0.29
C VAL A 175 -7.10 12.28 -0.72
N ILE A 176 -7.45 11.12 -0.17
CA ILE A 176 -6.88 9.84 -0.60
C ILE A 176 -7.53 9.36 -1.90
N HIS A 177 -8.83 9.59 -2.08
CA HIS A 177 -9.56 9.10 -3.26
C HIS A 177 -9.15 9.82 -4.54
N THR A 178 -9.07 11.15 -4.50
CA THR A 178 -8.91 11.99 -5.69
C THR A 178 -7.83 13.05 -5.58
N GLY A 179 -7.13 13.12 -4.44
CA GLY A 179 -6.07 14.10 -4.21
C GLY A 179 -4.85 13.89 -5.11
N LYS A 180 -4.06 14.92 -5.21
CA LYS A 180 -2.77 14.90 -5.91
C LYS A 180 -1.74 14.12 -5.10
N THR A 181 -0.69 13.67 -5.75
CA THR A 181 0.47 13.02 -5.11
C THR A 181 1.73 13.85 -5.37
N THR A 182 2.48 14.12 -4.31
CA THR A 182 3.89 14.50 -4.40
C THR A 182 4.69 13.43 -3.68
N HIS A 183 5.77 12.94 -4.27
CA HIS A 183 6.60 11.91 -3.67
C HIS A 183 8.09 12.23 -3.84
N TYR A 184 8.90 11.70 -2.95
CA TYR A 184 10.31 12.04 -2.83
C TYR A 184 11.17 10.79 -2.98
N ILE A 185 12.37 10.96 -3.57
CA ILE A 185 13.33 9.87 -3.70
C ILE A 185 13.61 9.28 -2.31
N PRO A 186 13.52 7.94 -2.15
CA PRO A 186 13.85 7.29 -0.87
C PRO A 186 15.28 7.53 -0.43
N GLU A 187 15.47 7.76 0.86
CA GLU A 187 16.78 7.81 1.51
C GLU A 187 16.83 6.79 2.64
N ASN A 188 17.95 6.08 2.80
CA ASN A 188 18.13 5.07 3.82
C ASN A 188 17.01 4.01 3.87
N ASN A 189 16.48 3.65 2.70
CA ASN A 189 15.32 2.74 2.58
C ASN A 189 14.03 3.27 3.23
N VAL A 190 13.91 4.61 3.36
CA VAL A 190 12.71 5.30 3.82
C VAL A 190 12.08 6.04 2.66
N TYR A 191 10.81 5.79 2.41
CA TYR A 191 10.04 6.42 1.36
C TYR A 191 8.99 7.36 1.95
N THR A 192 8.94 8.60 1.45
CA THR A 192 7.98 9.62 1.89
C THR A 192 7.20 10.15 0.70
N TYR A 193 5.88 10.23 0.83
CA TYR A 193 4.99 10.87 -0.13
C TYR A 193 3.81 11.56 0.56
N PHE A 194 3.15 12.41 -0.20
CA PHE A 194 2.00 13.19 0.24
C PHE A 194 0.80 12.94 -0.68
N ARG A 195 -0.36 12.84 -0.06
CA ARG A 195 -1.66 12.96 -0.72
C ARG A 195 -2.27 14.27 -0.28
N TYR A 196 -2.66 15.14 -1.20
CA TYR A 196 -3.16 16.46 -0.83
C TYR A 196 -4.20 16.97 -1.84
N ASN A 197 -5.06 17.85 -1.35
CA ASN A 197 -5.98 18.67 -2.11
C ASN A 197 -6.00 20.08 -1.49
N ASP A 198 -6.95 20.91 -1.87
CA ASP A 198 -7.02 22.30 -1.40
C ASP A 198 -7.36 22.43 0.11
N SER A 199 -7.87 21.37 0.74
CA SER A 199 -8.35 21.39 2.14
C SER A 199 -7.60 20.47 3.08
N GLU A 200 -6.98 19.40 2.57
CA GLU A 200 -6.36 18.35 3.39
C GLU A 200 -4.99 17.94 2.82
N SER A 201 -4.10 17.55 3.72
CA SER A 201 -2.83 16.92 3.35
C SER A 201 -2.53 15.76 4.27
N VAL A 202 -2.12 14.64 3.68
CA VAL A 202 -1.71 13.43 4.38
C VAL A 202 -0.27 13.11 3.98
N MET A 203 0.62 13.02 4.97
CA MET A 203 2.00 12.60 4.81
C MET A 203 2.12 11.12 5.14
N VAL A 204 2.73 10.36 4.26
CA VAL A 204 2.98 8.91 4.48
C VAL A 204 4.48 8.66 4.46
N ILE A 205 4.96 7.96 5.47
CA ILE A 205 6.37 7.58 5.60
C ILE A 205 6.43 6.07 5.77
N ILE A 206 7.21 5.39 4.93
CA ILE A 206 7.46 3.94 5.02
C ILE A 206 8.94 3.73 5.31
N ASN A 207 9.28 3.20 6.47
CA ASN A 207 10.64 2.79 6.81
C ASN A 207 10.82 1.29 6.56
N ASN A 208 11.47 0.95 5.45
CA ASN A 208 11.78 -0.44 5.11
C ASN A 208 13.18 -0.89 5.58
N SER A 209 13.90 -0.08 6.35
CA SER A 209 15.18 -0.51 6.96
C SER A 209 14.94 -1.33 8.22
N ASP A 210 15.96 -2.08 8.66
CA ASP A 210 15.94 -2.80 9.93
C ASP A 210 16.31 -1.90 11.13
N GLU A 211 16.52 -0.62 10.87
CA GLU A 211 16.92 0.35 11.88
C GLU A 211 15.88 1.47 11.98
N LYS A 212 15.78 2.06 13.17
CA LYS A 212 15.06 3.30 13.39
C LYS A 212 15.72 4.42 12.58
N GLN A 213 14.92 5.25 11.92
CA GLN A 213 15.41 6.33 11.06
C GLN A 213 14.89 7.69 11.52
N GLU A 214 15.71 8.72 11.28
CA GLU A 214 15.32 10.11 11.47
C GLU A 214 15.06 10.76 10.12
N VAL A 215 13.82 11.19 9.91
CA VAL A 215 13.35 11.79 8.65
C VAL A 215 13.40 13.31 8.77
N ALA A 216 14.27 13.94 8.01
CA ALA A 216 14.39 15.40 7.99
C ALA A 216 13.19 16.02 7.26
N VAL A 217 12.24 16.62 8.00
CA VAL A 217 11.02 17.21 7.43
C VAL A 217 11.34 18.39 6.52
N SER A 218 12.48 19.06 6.73
CA SER A 218 12.95 20.16 5.87
C SER A 218 13.13 19.77 4.40
N ARG A 219 13.31 18.47 4.09
CA ARG A 219 13.34 17.95 2.71
C ARG A 219 12.00 18.11 1.98
N PHE A 220 10.91 18.25 2.71
CA PHE A 220 9.54 18.27 2.19
C PHE A 220 8.87 19.63 2.39
N LYS A 221 9.65 20.69 2.41
CA LYS A 221 9.21 22.04 2.78
C LYS A 221 7.99 22.49 1.95
N GLU A 222 7.94 22.19 0.66
CA GLU A 222 6.82 22.54 -0.21
C GLU A 222 5.48 21.92 0.23
N ASN A 223 5.51 20.77 0.87
CA ASN A 223 4.31 20.09 1.38
C ASN A 223 4.06 20.32 2.88
N THR A 224 5.07 20.81 3.64
CA THR A 224 4.99 20.85 5.11
C THR A 224 5.02 22.26 5.72
N GLN A 225 5.43 23.29 4.97
CA GLN A 225 5.67 24.63 5.51
C GLN A 225 4.47 25.29 6.21
N HIS A 226 3.24 24.91 5.82
CA HIS A 226 2.00 25.46 6.37
C HIS A 226 1.45 24.67 7.56
N TYR A 227 2.10 23.57 7.93
CA TYR A 227 1.66 22.69 9.00
C TYR A 227 2.67 22.67 10.14
N SER A 228 2.20 22.37 11.35
CA SER A 228 3.06 22.26 12.53
C SER A 228 3.03 20.88 13.18
N THR A 229 1.95 20.16 12.96
CA THR A 229 1.72 18.83 13.53
C THR A 229 1.09 17.91 12.52
N GLY A 230 1.17 16.62 12.79
CA GLY A 230 0.42 15.58 12.08
C GLY A 230 -0.21 14.62 13.08
N LYS A 231 -1.45 14.24 12.86
CA LYS A 231 -2.12 13.21 13.67
C LYS A 231 -1.94 11.85 13.00
N ASP A 232 -1.27 10.92 13.71
CA ASP A 232 -1.12 9.56 13.21
C ASP A 232 -2.47 8.83 13.17
N VAL A 233 -2.80 8.31 12.02
CA VAL A 233 -4.07 7.62 11.73
C VAL A 233 -4.24 6.36 12.58
N ILE A 234 -3.14 5.64 12.83
CA ILE A 234 -3.19 4.35 13.51
C ILE A 234 -3.16 4.51 15.03
N SER A 235 -2.22 5.26 15.56
CA SER A 235 -2.12 5.45 17.03
C SER A 235 -3.04 6.56 17.55
N GLY A 236 -3.41 7.53 16.70
CA GLY A 236 -4.14 8.74 17.09
C GLY A 236 -3.24 9.81 17.76
N GLN A 237 -1.96 9.55 17.89
CA GLN A 237 -1.01 10.47 18.51
C GLN A 237 -0.75 11.68 17.62
N THR A 238 -0.52 12.83 18.23
CA THR A 238 -0.10 14.04 17.53
C THR A 238 1.42 14.13 17.55
N ILE A 239 2.01 14.28 16.38
CA ILE A 239 3.46 14.35 16.15
C ILE A 239 3.80 15.75 15.69
N ASN A 240 4.84 16.36 16.28
CA ASN A 240 5.39 17.63 15.80
C ASN A 240 6.19 17.39 14.52
N ILE A 241 5.86 18.14 13.45
CA ILE A 241 6.53 18.03 12.14
C ILE A 241 7.41 19.24 11.79
N LYS A 242 7.70 20.11 12.74
CA LYS A 242 8.66 21.21 12.53
C LYS A 242 10.12 20.74 12.56
N ASN A 243 10.36 19.60 13.17
CA ASN A 243 11.68 18.98 13.33
C ASN A 243 11.72 17.63 12.60
N ASN A 244 12.80 16.88 12.82
CA ASN A 244 12.88 15.50 12.33
C ASN A 244 11.78 14.64 12.94
N ILE A 245 11.29 13.70 12.15
CA ILE A 245 10.36 12.66 12.60
C ILE A 245 11.15 11.37 12.76
N SER A 246 11.07 10.81 13.95
CA SER A 246 11.62 9.48 14.24
C SER A 246 10.63 8.40 13.83
N ILE A 247 11.08 7.42 13.05
CA ILE A 247 10.25 6.31 12.59
C ILE A 247 10.94 4.97 12.86
N GLU A 248 10.23 4.06 13.51
CA GLU A 248 10.74 2.74 13.90
C GLU A 248 11.09 1.86 12.71
N ALA A 249 11.94 0.86 12.93
CA ALA A 249 12.31 -0.14 11.94
C ALA A 249 11.09 -0.91 11.42
N LYS A 250 11.03 -1.15 10.11
CA LYS A 250 9.93 -1.90 9.47
C LYS A 250 8.56 -1.37 9.92
N SER A 251 8.31 -0.12 9.63
CA SER A 251 7.06 0.54 10.03
C SER A 251 6.54 1.53 9.01
N ALA A 252 5.28 1.87 9.15
CA ALA A 252 4.60 2.90 8.39
C ALA A 252 4.00 3.95 9.32
N LEU A 253 4.04 5.21 8.90
CA LEU A 253 3.42 6.33 9.61
C LEU A 253 2.55 7.10 8.63
N ILE A 254 1.29 7.32 8.99
CA ILE A 254 0.31 8.04 8.17
C ILE A 254 -0.18 9.24 8.98
N LEU A 255 0.18 10.43 8.57
CA LEU A 255 -0.08 11.67 9.31
C LEU A 255 -1.08 12.55 8.57
N GLU A 256 -2.22 12.84 9.20
CA GLU A 256 -3.08 13.96 8.80
C GLU A 256 -2.42 15.26 9.25
N LEU A 257 -1.97 16.10 8.32
CA LEU A 257 -1.26 17.34 8.64
C LEU A 257 -2.21 18.43 9.14
N LYS A 258 -1.74 19.21 10.14
CA LYS A 258 -2.49 20.29 10.76
C LYS A 258 -1.60 21.50 11.10
#